data_3c39a9dc105ba78efe0d5bbb070efc60
#
_entry.id   3c39a9dc105ba78efe0d5bbb070efc60
#
_cell.length_a   1.000
_cell.length_b   1.000
_cell.length_c   1.000
_cell.angle_alpha   90.00
_cell.angle_beta   90.00
_cell.angle_gamma   90.00
#
_symmetry.space_group_name_H-M   'P 1'
#
loop_
_entity.id
_entity.type
_entity.pdbx_description
1 polymer ?
#
loop_
_entity_poly.entity_id
_entity_poly.type
_entity_poly.pdbx_seq_one_letter_code
_entity_poly.pdbx_strand_id
1 'polypeptide(L)'
;MLQEEAMNQYYRVHAVIDLDAICHNIQEVKRVVGEGVKVMPVIKADGYGHGAVPIAKELNKIGVDAFAVAILEEGITLRNHGIKKPILILGYTSEYQYSSLIQYEIEPTVFCYEMAESLSKIAQALGKVAKIHIKLDTGMNRIGFKPTQESVEIVERISKLPNIKIEGIFTHFACADEADKTSAYEQERKYDQFIKWLEEKDIYIPIKHVSNSASIIDLAGFRKDMVRSGIITYGLYPSEEVSKDVLDLKPAMELKTHIVYIKEVGPGEGISYNHTYVTDKKTKIATIPVGYADGYPRALSSKGRVLIRGQYAPIIGRICMDQFMVDVTDVEGVSVMDEVTLVGHDGNKMLTVEEVANEAGSFNYEFVCGIGKRVPRVYIRNGEMKETEYFEK
;
A
#
# COMPACT_ATOMS: atom_id res chain seq x y z
N MET A 1 0.81 -30.10 -10.04
CA MET A 1 0.27 -30.26 -11.41
C MET A 1 -0.84 -29.27 -11.75
N LEU A 2 -2.04 -29.33 -11.17
CA LEU A 2 -3.12 -28.36 -11.51
C LEU A 2 -2.80 -26.89 -11.16
N GLN A 3 -2.05 -26.64 -10.09
CA GLN A 3 -1.59 -25.30 -9.72
C GLN A 3 -0.45 -24.80 -10.61
N GLU A 4 0.51 -25.65 -10.96
CA GLU A 4 1.57 -25.35 -11.93
C GLU A 4 1.01 -25.12 -13.34
N GLU A 5 0.01 -25.89 -13.77
CA GLU A 5 -0.67 -25.68 -15.06
C GLU A 5 -1.46 -24.38 -15.08
N ALA A 6 -2.11 -24.00 -13.97
CA ALA A 6 -2.83 -22.74 -13.86
C ALA A 6 -1.89 -21.53 -13.80
N MET A 7 -0.76 -21.61 -13.09
CA MET A 7 0.28 -20.57 -13.08
C MET A 7 0.96 -20.44 -14.45
N ASN A 8 1.14 -21.52 -15.16
CA ASN A 8 1.76 -21.54 -16.49
C ASN A 8 0.98 -20.78 -17.58
N GLN A 9 -0.27 -20.39 -17.37
CA GLN A 9 -0.98 -19.51 -18.32
C GLN A 9 -0.58 -18.02 -18.23
N TYR A 10 0.23 -17.61 -17.23
CA TYR A 10 0.69 -16.22 -17.01
C TYR A 10 2.15 -16.04 -17.43
N TYR A 11 2.46 -16.48 -18.63
CA TYR A 11 3.83 -16.64 -19.11
C TYR A 11 4.67 -15.37 -19.23
N ARG A 12 4.09 -14.18 -19.27
CA ARG A 12 4.91 -12.98 -19.42
C ARG A 12 5.45 -12.48 -18.08
N VAL A 13 4.58 -12.07 -17.19
CA VAL A 13 4.87 -11.56 -15.84
C VAL A 13 3.61 -11.62 -15.02
N HIS A 14 3.73 -11.89 -13.73
CA HIS A 14 2.61 -11.83 -12.78
C HIS A 14 3.10 -11.50 -11.38
N ALA A 15 2.23 -10.89 -10.59
CA ALA A 15 2.43 -10.69 -9.17
C ALA A 15 1.64 -11.76 -8.39
N VAL A 16 2.33 -12.57 -7.62
CA VAL A 16 1.69 -13.50 -6.68
C VAL A 16 1.38 -12.75 -5.41
N ILE A 17 0.12 -12.78 -4.98
CA ILE A 17 -0.35 -12.11 -3.76
C ILE A 17 -0.78 -13.16 -2.75
N ASP A 18 -0.05 -13.26 -1.66
CA ASP A 18 -0.33 -14.17 -0.55
C ASP A 18 -1.35 -13.55 0.41
N LEU A 19 -2.60 -14.02 0.32
CA LEU A 19 -3.68 -13.58 1.20
C LEU A 19 -3.55 -14.15 2.62
N ASP A 20 -2.81 -15.24 2.82
CA ASP A 20 -2.49 -15.76 4.16
C ASP A 20 -1.53 -14.81 4.87
N ALA A 21 -0.50 -14.30 4.16
CA ALA A 21 0.42 -13.30 4.67
C ALA A 21 -0.32 -12.00 5.05
N ILE A 22 -1.24 -11.51 4.19
CA ILE A 22 -2.09 -10.35 4.49
C ILE A 22 -2.90 -10.56 5.79
N CYS A 23 -3.55 -11.71 5.93
CA CYS A 23 -4.31 -12.05 7.14
C CYS A 23 -3.42 -12.16 8.38
N HIS A 24 -2.26 -12.81 8.26
CA HIS A 24 -1.27 -12.93 9.32
C HIS A 24 -0.79 -11.55 9.80
N ASN A 25 -0.41 -10.67 8.89
CA ASN A 25 0.06 -9.33 9.23
C ASN A 25 -0.99 -8.51 10.00
N ILE A 26 -2.27 -8.61 9.63
CA ILE A 26 -3.35 -7.94 10.37
C ILE A 26 -3.61 -8.62 11.73
N GLN A 27 -3.44 -9.92 11.85
CA GLN A 27 -3.52 -10.61 13.14
C GLN A 27 -2.38 -10.18 14.09
N GLU A 28 -1.16 -9.99 13.56
CA GLU A 28 -0.05 -9.42 14.29
C GLU A 28 -0.33 -7.98 14.77
N VAL A 29 -0.90 -7.14 13.89
CA VAL A 29 -1.36 -5.80 14.29
C VAL A 29 -2.37 -5.90 15.43
N LYS A 30 -3.40 -6.78 15.33
CA LYS A 30 -4.40 -6.98 16.38
C LYS A 30 -3.76 -7.47 17.69
N ARG A 31 -2.80 -8.40 17.62
CA ARG A 31 -2.04 -8.88 18.77
C ARG A 31 -1.34 -7.76 19.52
N VAL A 32 -0.66 -6.91 18.77
CA VAL A 32 0.16 -5.82 19.35
C VAL A 32 -0.71 -4.69 19.89
N VAL A 33 -1.79 -4.29 19.20
CA VAL A 33 -2.65 -3.19 19.66
C VAL A 33 -3.53 -3.59 20.84
N GLY A 34 -3.82 -4.87 20.99
CA GLY A 34 -4.62 -5.43 22.09
C GLY A 34 -6.13 -5.27 21.88
N GLU A 35 -6.87 -5.78 22.87
CA GLU A 35 -8.34 -5.72 22.89
C GLU A 35 -8.84 -4.27 23.06
N GLY A 36 -9.96 -3.94 22.43
CA GLY A 36 -10.60 -2.63 22.52
C GLY A 36 -10.09 -1.59 21.51
N VAL A 37 -8.95 -1.81 20.87
CA VAL A 37 -8.43 -0.93 19.82
C VAL A 37 -8.89 -1.43 18.44
N LYS A 38 -9.61 -0.60 17.72
CA LYS A 38 -10.09 -0.92 16.36
C LYS A 38 -8.94 -0.91 15.35
N VAL A 39 -9.02 -1.77 14.34
CA VAL A 39 -8.03 -1.85 13.26
C VAL A 39 -8.67 -1.49 11.92
N MET A 40 -8.12 -0.45 11.28
CA MET A 40 -8.49 0.04 9.95
C MET A 40 -7.33 -0.21 8.97
N PRO A 41 -7.36 -1.29 8.17
CA PRO A 41 -6.42 -1.44 7.06
C PRO A 41 -6.58 -0.33 6.03
N VAL A 42 -5.45 0.20 5.56
CA VAL A 42 -5.39 1.22 4.50
C VAL A 42 -5.14 0.52 3.17
N ILE A 43 -6.16 0.48 2.31
CA ILE A 43 -6.17 -0.28 1.05
C ILE A 43 -6.31 0.62 -0.19
N LYS A 44 -5.92 1.89 -0.07
CA LYS A 44 -5.83 2.86 -1.17
C LYS A 44 -4.81 2.41 -2.23
N ALA A 45 -4.82 3.08 -3.40
CA ALA A 45 -3.95 2.76 -4.53
C ALA A 45 -4.02 1.27 -4.89
N ASP A 46 -5.26 0.76 -5.00
CA ASP A 46 -5.55 -0.65 -5.27
C ASP A 46 -4.82 -1.60 -4.30
N GLY A 47 -5.00 -1.36 -2.97
CA GLY A 47 -4.30 -2.14 -1.95
C GLY A 47 -2.77 -2.02 -2.06
N TYR A 48 -2.24 -0.80 -2.26
CA TYR A 48 -0.81 -0.59 -2.52
C TYR A 48 -0.29 -1.48 -3.66
N GLY A 49 -1.08 -1.58 -4.74
CA GLY A 49 -0.74 -2.40 -5.90
C GLY A 49 -0.98 -3.91 -5.74
N HIS A 50 -1.49 -4.38 -4.60
CA HIS A 50 -1.74 -5.80 -4.33
C HIS A 50 -3.16 -6.25 -4.72
N GLY A 51 -4.07 -5.32 -5.09
CA GLY A 51 -5.48 -5.60 -5.37
C GLY A 51 -6.39 -5.40 -4.15
N ALA A 52 -7.12 -4.28 -4.12
CA ALA A 52 -7.91 -3.88 -2.95
C ALA A 52 -9.09 -4.81 -2.65
N VAL A 53 -9.78 -5.29 -3.68
CA VAL A 53 -11.04 -6.06 -3.52
C VAL A 53 -10.81 -7.44 -2.91
N PRO A 54 -9.91 -8.30 -3.42
CA PRO A 54 -9.62 -9.60 -2.80
C PRO A 54 -9.10 -9.44 -1.36
N ILE A 55 -8.23 -8.48 -1.11
CA ILE A 55 -7.73 -8.17 0.23
C ILE A 55 -8.86 -7.75 1.16
N ALA A 56 -9.71 -6.82 0.75
CA ALA A 56 -10.83 -6.37 1.57
C ALA A 56 -11.80 -7.51 1.91
N LYS A 57 -12.08 -8.42 0.97
CA LYS A 57 -12.90 -9.62 1.21
C LYS A 57 -12.31 -10.51 2.31
N GLU A 58 -11.00 -10.80 2.24
CA GLU A 58 -10.34 -11.63 3.26
C GLU A 58 -10.26 -10.92 4.62
N LEU A 59 -9.87 -9.65 4.64
CA LEU A 59 -9.78 -8.88 5.89
C LEU A 59 -11.15 -8.67 6.54
N ASN A 60 -12.22 -8.55 5.75
CA ASN A 60 -13.60 -8.51 6.27
C ASN A 60 -13.97 -9.81 6.99
N LYS A 61 -13.53 -11.00 6.50
CA LYS A 61 -13.77 -12.31 7.15
C LYS A 61 -13.08 -12.41 8.51
N ILE A 62 -11.86 -11.88 8.64
CA ILE A 62 -11.13 -11.90 9.92
C ILE A 62 -11.52 -10.76 10.87
N GLY A 63 -12.55 -9.97 10.50
CA GLY A 63 -13.20 -9.02 11.40
C GLY A 63 -12.39 -7.75 11.66
N VAL A 64 -11.85 -7.09 10.63
CA VAL A 64 -11.37 -5.71 10.75
C VAL A 64 -12.55 -4.75 10.97
N ASP A 65 -12.30 -3.56 11.51
CA ASP A 65 -13.39 -2.66 11.93
C ASP A 65 -13.84 -1.70 10.84
N ALA A 66 -12.92 -1.26 9.99
CA ALA A 66 -13.13 -0.32 8.91
C ALA A 66 -12.06 -0.49 7.82
N PHE A 67 -12.20 0.24 6.72
CA PHE A 67 -11.18 0.37 5.68
C PHE A 67 -10.88 1.84 5.39
N ALA A 68 -9.67 2.14 4.94
CA ALA A 68 -9.32 3.48 4.48
C ALA A 68 -8.83 3.47 3.03
N VAL A 69 -9.32 4.45 2.27
CA VAL A 69 -8.99 4.66 0.85
C VAL A 69 -8.51 6.10 0.63
N ALA A 70 -8.06 6.43 -0.57
CA ALA A 70 -7.62 7.78 -0.90
C ALA A 70 -8.69 8.61 -1.62
N ILE A 71 -9.50 7.98 -2.47
CA ILE A 71 -10.48 8.62 -3.34
C ILE A 71 -11.83 7.89 -3.31
N LEU A 72 -12.88 8.57 -3.75
CA LEU A 72 -14.25 8.04 -3.72
C LEU A 72 -14.42 6.77 -4.57
N GLU A 73 -13.80 6.73 -5.73
CA GLU A 73 -13.89 5.63 -6.69
C GLU A 73 -13.39 4.30 -6.10
N GLU A 74 -12.33 4.34 -5.30
CA GLU A 74 -11.84 3.17 -4.54
C GLU A 74 -12.89 2.69 -3.54
N GLY A 75 -13.51 3.62 -2.81
CA GLY A 75 -14.59 3.30 -1.86
C GLY A 75 -15.82 2.72 -2.55
N ILE A 76 -16.25 3.28 -3.68
CA ILE A 76 -17.37 2.77 -4.49
C ILE A 76 -17.07 1.36 -5.00
N THR A 77 -15.83 1.12 -5.46
CA THR A 77 -15.40 -0.21 -5.91
C THR A 77 -15.57 -1.24 -4.78
N LEU A 78 -15.14 -0.93 -3.58
CA LEU A 78 -15.33 -1.82 -2.42
C LEU A 78 -16.81 -2.06 -2.11
N ARG A 79 -17.65 -1.01 -2.14
CA ARG A 79 -19.11 -1.13 -1.94
C ARG A 79 -19.76 -2.04 -2.98
N ASN A 80 -19.41 -1.87 -4.25
CA ASN A 80 -19.94 -2.69 -5.35
C ASN A 80 -19.54 -4.17 -5.21
N HIS A 81 -18.43 -4.47 -4.52
CA HIS A 81 -17.99 -5.84 -4.20
C HIS A 81 -18.48 -6.34 -2.83
N GLY A 82 -19.44 -5.66 -2.21
CA GLY A 82 -20.15 -6.15 -1.03
C GLY A 82 -19.51 -5.79 0.32
N ILE A 83 -18.50 -4.94 0.36
CA ILE A 83 -17.90 -4.47 1.62
C ILE A 83 -18.87 -3.50 2.30
N LYS A 84 -19.39 -3.87 3.49
CA LYS A 84 -20.36 -3.09 4.28
C LYS A 84 -19.72 -2.33 5.47
N LYS A 85 -18.48 -2.66 5.83
CA LYS A 85 -17.75 -1.96 6.91
C LYS A 85 -17.59 -0.47 6.62
N PRO A 86 -17.41 0.40 7.62
CA PRO A 86 -17.05 1.80 7.40
C PRO A 86 -15.87 1.94 6.43
N ILE A 87 -15.94 2.91 5.53
CA ILE A 87 -14.87 3.23 4.57
C ILE A 87 -14.58 4.72 4.69
N LEU A 88 -13.35 5.04 5.12
CA LEU A 88 -12.87 6.41 5.27
C LEU A 88 -12.02 6.82 4.07
N ILE A 89 -12.34 7.96 3.45
CA ILE A 89 -11.45 8.63 2.50
C ILE A 89 -10.47 9.49 3.28
N LEU A 90 -9.16 9.17 3.21
CA LEU A 90 -8.11 9.88 3.95
C LEU A 90 -7.72 11.24 3.36
N GLY A 91 -8.07 11.49 2.10
CA GLY A 91 -7.73 12.68 1.34
C GLY A 91 -8.91 13.64 1.15
N TYR A 92 -8.72 14.54 0.18
CA TYR A 92 -9.75 15.46 -0.27
C TYR A 92 -10.79 14.74 -1.15
N THR A 93 -12.05 15.13 -0.99
CA THR A 93 -13.15 14.75 -1.88
C THR A 93 -13.79 16.03 -2.43
N SER A 94 -13.99 16.09 -3.74
CA SER A 94 -14.63 17.23 -4.39
C SER A 94 -16.12 17.32 -4.02
N GLU A 95 -16.64 18.53 -3.91
CA GLU A 95 -18.06 18.81 -3.66
C GLU A 95 -18.98 18.15 -4.70
N TYR A 96 -18.55 18.08 -5.95
CA TYR A 96 -19.28 17.39 -7.04
C TYR A 96 -19.51 15.89 -6.77
N GLN A 97 -18.74 15.30 -5.87
CA GLN A 97 -18.82 13.89 -5.52
C GLN A 97 -19.65 13.62 -4.24
N TYR A 98 -20.04 14.65 -3.49
CA TYR A 98 -20.71 14.49 -2.19
C TYR A 98 -22.03 13.73 -2.26
N SER A 99 -22.81 13.91 -3.33
CA SER A 99 -24.04 13.14 -3.52
C SER A 99 -23.76 11.64 -3.60
N SER A 100 -22.80 11.23 -4.43
CA SER A 100 -22.40 9.84 -4.56
C SER A 100 -21.78 9.31 -3.26
N LEU A 101 -20.90 10.08 -2.62
CA LEU A 101 -20.28 9.73 -1.34
C LEU A 101 -21.35 9.38 -0.28
N ILE A 102 -22.39 10.22 -0.14
CA ILE A 102 -23.46 10.01 0.82
C ILE A 102 -24.35 8.82 0.42
N GLN A 103 -24.62 8.62 -0.88
CA GLN A 103 -25.41 7.49 -1.37
C GLN A 103 -24.73 6.15 -1.09
N TYR A 104 -23.42 6.06 -1.28
CA TYR A 104 -22.60 4.86 -1.02
C TYR A 104 -22.17 4.73 0.45
N GLU A 105 -22.59 5.65 1.32
CA GLU A 105 -22.27 5.63 2.76
C GLU A 105 -20.74 5.54 3.01
N ILE A 106 -19.98 6.37 2.29
CA ILE A 106 -18.53 6.49 2.45
C ILE A 106 -18.25 7.73 3.29
N GLU A 107 -17.31 7.65 4.23
CA GLU A 107 -17.00 8.67 5.21
C GLU A 107 -15.88 9.59 4.70
N PRO A 108 -16.13 10.89 4.46
CA PRO A 108 -15.09 11.82 4.02
C PRO A 108 -14.27 12.36 5.18
N THR A 109 -13.04 12.76 4.87
CA THR A 109 -12.22 13.62 5.70
C THR A 109 -12.64 15.08 5.52
N VAL A 110 -12.91 15.78 6.63
CA VAL A 110 -13.28 17.19 6.66
C VAL A 110 -12.21 18.03 7.36
N PHE A 111 -11.80 19.12 6.74
CA PHE A 111 -10.73 20.01 7.24
C PHE A 111 -10.99 21.51 6.99
N CYS A 112 -12.22 21.90 6.60
CA CYS A 112 -12.73 23.27 6.65
C CYS A 112 -14.24 23.26 6.84
N TYR A 113 -14.81 24.39 7.26
CA TYR A 113 -16.25 24.53 7.55
C TYR A 113 -17.11 24.36 6.30
N GLU A 114 -16.68 24.93 5.19
CA GLU A 114 -17.39 24.95 3.92
C GLU A 114 -17.64 23.52 3.38
N MET A 115 -16.69 22.60 3.57
CA MET A 115 -16.88 21.19 3.24
C MET A 115 -18.04 20.58 4.06
N ALA A 116 -18.05 20.81 5.37
CA ALA A 116 -19.09 20.28 6.24
C ALA A 116 -20.47 20.91 5.94
N GLU A 117 -20.52 22.21 5.66
CA GLU A 117 -21.75 22.91 5.31
C GLU A 117 -22.33 22.38 4.00
N SER A 118 -21.51 22.20 2.98
CA SER A 118 -21.95 21.64 1.69
C SER A 118 -22.41 20.20 1.84
N LEU A 119 -21.67 19.35 2.57
CA LEU A 119 -22.10 17.99 2.90
C LEU A 119 -23.45 17.98 3.63
N SER A 120 -23.65 18.89 4.59
CA SER A 120 -24.92 19.02 5.33
C SER A 120 -26.09 19.32 4.39
N LYS A 121 -25.94 20.32 3.51
CA LYS A 121 -26.97 20.71 2.53
C LYS A 121 -27.37 19.54 1.62
N ILE A 122 -26.36 18.81 1.11
CA ILE A 122 -26.61 17.68 0.22
C ILE A 122 -27.21 16.48 1.00
N ALA A 123 -26.75 16.21 2.21
CA ALA A 123 -27.30 15.15 3.06
C ALA A 123 -28.77 15.40 3.40
N GLN A 124 -29.15 16.65 3.71
CA GLN A 124 -30.55 17.06 3.92
C GLN A 124 -31.38 16.81 2.65
N ALA A 125 -30.90 17.25 1.49
CA ALA A 125 -31.62 17.06 0.22
C ALA A 125 -31.83 15.57 -0.12
N LEU A 126 -30.92 14.69 0.30
CA LEU A 126 -31.02 13.24 0.11
C LEU A 126 -31.78 12.52 1.24
N GLY A 127 -32.18 13.21 2.30
CA GLY A 127 -32.81 12.61 3.48
C GLY A 127 -31.88 11.61 4.21
N LYS A 128 -30.57 11.82 4.13
CA LYS A 128 -29.53 10.96 4.73
C LYS A 128 -28.70 11.72 5.77
N VAL A 129 -27.84 11.01 6.49
CA VAL A 129 -26.85 11.57 7.40
C VAL A 129 -25.45 11.31 6.83
N ALA A 130 -24.66 12.34 6.67
CA ALA A 130 -23.26 12.22 6.32
C ALA A 130 -22.41 12.00 7.59
N LYS A 131 -21.75 10.85 7.67
CA LYS A 131 -20.75 10.56 8.69
C LYS A 131 -19.42 11.10 8.22
N ILE A 132 -18.72 11.87 9.06
CA ILE A 132 -17.48 12.54 8.71
C ILE A 132 -16.37 12.28 9.72
N HIS A 133 -15.12 12.37 9.28
CA HIS A 133 -13.96 12.44 10.18
C HIS A 133 -13.29 13.81 10.09
N ILE A 134 -13.10 14.44 11.24
CA ILE A 134 -12.35 15.70 11.33
C ILE A 134 -10.86 15.41 11.20
N LYS A 135 -10.16 16.12 10.33
CA LYS A 135 -8.71 16.02 10.17
C LYS A 135 -8.02 17.18 10.87
N LEU A 136 -7.09 16.85 11.78
CA LEU A 136 -6.15 17.79 12.37
C LEU A 136 -4.80 17.76 11.67
N ASP A 137 -4.19 18.91 11.52
CA ASP A 137 -2.81 19.06 11.09
C ASP A 137 -1.95 19.46 12.31
N THR A 138 -1.40 18.48 12.97
CA THR A 138 -0.56 18.67 14.16
C THR A 138 0.93 18.87 13.84
N GLY A 139 1.31 18.76 12.53
CA GLY A 139 2.70 18.96 12.12
C GLY A 139 3.08 18.36 10.76
N MET A 140 2.19 17.59 10.09
CA MET A 140 2.43 17.08 8.73
C MET A 140 2.40 18.18 7.67
N ASN A 141 1.68 19.28 7.93
CA ASN A 141 1.51 20.45 7.04
C ASN A 141 1.00 20.12 5.64
N ARG A 142 0.07 19.17 5.54
CA ARG A 142 -0.52 18.73 4.28
C ARG A 142 -1.99 19.15 4.15
N ILE A 143 -2.85 18.68 5.01
CA ILE A 143 -4.28 19.04 5.14
C ILE A 143 -4.70 18.89 6.60
N GLY A 144 -5.68 19.67 7.04
CA GLY A 144 -6.26 19.58 8.39
C GLY A 144 -6.45 20.94 9.05
N PHE A 145 -7.35 20.97 10.03
CA PHE A 145 -7.47 22.10 10.95
C PHE A 145 -6.19 22.24 11.79
N LYS A 146 -5.72 23.45 11.98
CA LYS A 146 -4.65 23.71 12.95
C LYS A 146 -5.18 23.51 14.39
N PRO A 147 -4.37 22.97 15.31
CA PRO A 147 -4.80 22.75 16.71
C PRO A 147 -4.82 24.07 17.49
N THR A 148 -5.83 24.92 17.21
CA THR A 148 -6.06 26.25 17.81
C THR A 148 -7.49 26.35 18.37
N GLN A 149 -7.74 27.32 19.27
CA GLN A 149 -9.08 27.59 19.81
C GLN A 149 -10.07 28.00 18.71
N GLU A 150 -9.62 28.75 17.69
CA GLU A 150 -10.44 29.11 16.53
C GLU A 150 -10.94 27.86 15.78
N SER A 151 -10.06 26.87 15.60
CA SER A 151 -10.45 25.60 14.97
C SER A 151 -11.44 24.80 15.84
N VAL A 152 -11.34 24.89 17.17
CA VAL A 152 -12.33 24.28 18.08
C VAL A 152 -13.71 24.92 17.88
N GLU A 153 -13.79 26.24 17.74
CA GLU A 153 -15.06 26.96 17.47
C GLU A 153 -15.64 26.54 16.10
N ILE A 154 -14.78 26.32 15.11
CA ILE A 154 -15.22 25.82 13.81
C ILE A 154 -15.79 24.40 13.93
N VAL A 155 -15.11 23.49 14.62
CA VAL A 155 -15.61 22.12 14.85
C VAL A 155 -16.90 22.12 15.67
N GLU A 156 -17.04 23.01 16.65
CA GLU A 156 -18.30 23.21 17.39
C GLU A 156 -19.44 23.63 16.46
N ARG A 157 -19.18 24.53 15.51
CA ARG A 157 -20.21 24.91 14.49
C ARG A 157 -20.54 23.71 13.58
N ILE A 158 -19.56 22.94 13.17
CA ILE A 158 -19.76 21.73 12.36
C ILE A 158 -20.63 20.71 13.10
N SER A 159 -20.40 20.50 14.40
CA SER A 159 -21.19 19.54 15.20
C SER A 159 -22.67 19.88 15.31
N LYS A 160 -23.03 21.15 15.08
CA LYS A 160 -24.41 21.66 15.09
C LYS A 160 -25.08 21.65 13.71
N LEU A 161 -24.37 21.30 12.64
CA LEU A 161 -24.93 21.22 11.30
C LEU A 161 -25.94 20.06 11.20
N PRO A 162 -27.12 20.29 10.58
CA PRO A 162 -28.10 19.24 10.41
C PRO A 162 -27.58 18.16 9.45
N ASN A 163 -27.98 16.92 9.71
CA ASN A 163 -27.59 15.74 8.89
C ASN A 163 -26.07 15.49 8.80
N ILE A 164 -25.28 16.05 9.72
CA ILE A 164 -23.86 15.73 9.91
C ILE A 164 -23.69 14.92 11.20
N LYS A 165 -22.90 13.87 11.14
CA LYS A 165 -22.42 13.12 12.30
C LYS A 165 -20.91 13.06 12.29
N ILE A 166 -20.24 13.67 13.27
CA ILE A 166 -18.80 13.51 13.45
C ILE A 166 -18.56 12.12 14.06
N GLU A 167 -18.08 11.19 13.25
CA GLU A 167 -17.79 9.81 13.66
C GLU A 167 -16.37 9.67 14.22
N GLY A 168 -15.43 10.47 13.72
CA GLY A 168 -14.06 10.39 14.18
C GLY A 168 -13.27 11.68 14.00
N ILE A 169 -12.08 11.68 14.62
CA ILE A 169 -11.09 12.75 14.51
C ILE A 169 -9.69 12.13 14.43
N PHE A 170 -8.84 12.66 13.53
CA PHE A 170 -7.52 12.09 13.35
C PHE A 170 -6.45 13.09 12.91
N THR A 171 -5.20 12.71 13.15
CA THR A 171 -4.01 13.34 12.60
C THR A 171 -3.15 12.33 11.86
N HIS A 172 -1.99 12.75 11.36
CA HIS A 172 -1.00 11.87 10.73
C HIS A 172 0.40 12.31 11.13
N PHE A 173 1.19 11.37 11.64
CA PHE A 173 2.57 11.63 12.03
C PHE A 173 3.46 11.80 10.79
N ALA A 174 4.37 12.77 10.85
CA ALA A 174 5.31 13.07 9.78
C ALA A 174 6.55 12.16 9.83
N CYS A 175 7.06 11.92 11.04
CA CYS A 175 8.36 11.27 11.30
C CYS A 175 8.23 10.13 12.34
N ALA A 176 7.13 9.37 12.33
CA ALA A 176 6.97 8.25 13.26
C ALA A 176 7.86 7.05 12.91
N ASP A 177 8.38 7.00 11.69
CA ASP A 177 9.26 5.96 11.15
C ASP A 177 10.76 6.27 11.29
N GLU A 178 11.12 7.46 11.77
CA GLU A 178 12.49 7.84 12.10
C GLU A 178 12.85 7.37 13.52
N ALA A 179 14.15 7.22 13.83
CA ALA A 179 14.64 6.86 15.18
C ALA A 179 14.28 7.95 16.21
N ASP A 180 14.40 9.22 15.83
CA ASP A 180 13.98 10.34 16.68
C ASP A 180 12.46 10.54 16.66
N LYS A 181 11.82 10.20 17.75
CA LYS A 181 10.36 10.30 17.93
C LYS A 181 9.89 11.68 18.44
N THR A 182 10.77 12.66 18.63
CA THR A 182 10.45 13.99 19.18
C THR A 182 9.29 14.66 18.45
N SER A 183 9.31 14.66 17.12
CA SER A 183 8.22 15.19 16.28
C SER A 183 6.89 14.49 16.53
N ALA A 184 6.89 13.16 16.68
CA ALA A 184 5.68 12.39 16.93
C ALA A 184 5.08 12.70 18.31
N TYR A 185 5.90 12.83 19.35
CA TYR A 185 5.43 13.25 20.69
C TYR A 185 4.87 14.66 20.69
N GLU A 186 5.48 15.60 19.96
CA GLU A 186 4.92 16.95 19.81
C GLU A 186 3.57 16.97 19.10
N GLN A 187 3.44 16.18 18.02
CA GLN A 187 2.19 16.06 17.28
C GLN A 187 1.08 15.47 18.14
N GLU A 188 1.40 14.43 18.92
CA GLU A 188 0.48 13.81 19.89
C GLU A 188 0.02 14.81 20.95
N ARG A 189 0.94 15.56 21.57
CA ARG A 189 0.60 16.58 22.57
C ARG A 189 -0.36 17.64 22.01
N LYS A 190 -0.13 18.09 20.77
CA LYS A 190 -1.03 19.05 20.10
C LYS A 190 -2.40 18.44 19.83
N TYR A 191 -2.44 17.15 19.46
CA TYR A 191 -3.67 16.41 19.24
C TYR A 191 -4.48 16.28 20.53
N ASP A 192 -3.87 15.81 21.60
CA ASP A 192 -4.54 15.62 22.90
C ASP A 192 -5.03 16.94 23.50
N GLN A 193 -4.26 18.02 23.35
CA GLN A 193 -4.70 19.35 23.76
C GLN A 193 -5.96 19.80 22.99
N PHE A 194 -6.03 19.51 21.68
CA PHE A 194 -7.21 19.84 20.89
C PHE A 194 -8.43 19.03 21.32
N ILE A 195 -8.26 17.73 21.57
CA ILE A 195 -9.33 16.88 22.10
C ILE A 195 -9.85 17.42 23.42
N LYS A 196 -8.96 17.78 24.35
CA LYS A 196 -9.34 18.38 25.63
C LYS A 196 -10.19 19.65 25.46
N TRP A 197 -9.81 20.54 24.55
CA TRP A 197 -10.59 21.75 24.26
C TRP A 197 -11.97 21.46 23.65
N LEU A 198 -12.14 20.40 22.87
CA LEU A 198 -13.45 19.95 22.40
C LEU A 198 -14.30 19.41 23.56
N GLU A 199 -13.70 18.62 24.46
CA GLU A 199 -14.39 18.04 25.61
C GLU A 199 -14.81 19.13 26.60
N GLU A 200 -14.05 20.21 26.79
CA GLU A 200 -14.42 21.40 27.57
C GLU A 200 -15.66 22.13 26.99
N LYS A 201 -16.02 21.88 25.74
CA LYS A 201 -17.23 22.37 25.05
C LYS A 201 -18.33 21.32 24.94
N ASP A 202 -18.24 20.22 25.68
CA ASP A 202 -19.16 19.07 25.62
C ASP A 202 -19.23 18.40 24.24
N ILE A 203 -18.13 18.46 23.44
CA ILE A 203 -18.03 17.82 22.13
C ILE A 203 -17.20 16.54 22.25
N TYR A 204 -17.90 15.41 22.31
CA TYR A 204 -17.30 14.09 22.43
C TYR A 204 -17.30 13.36 21.08
N ILE A 205 -16.11 13.10 20.52
CA ILE A 205 -15.96 12.40 19.26
C ILE A 205 -15.63 10.92 19.54
N PRO A 206 -16.43 9.97 19.02
CA PRO A 206 -16.36 8.57 19.43
C PRO A 206 -15.09 7.83 18.98
N ILE A 207 -14.47 8.21 17.85
CA ILE A 207 -13.30 7.50 17.31
C ILE A 207 -12.13 8.48 17.16
N LYS A 208 -11.15 8.34 18.01
CA LYS A 208 -9.88 9.09 17.97
C LYS A 208 -8.81 8.19 17.36
N HIS A 209 -8.10 8.64 16.30
CA HIS A 209 -7.07 7.83 15.69
C HIS A 209 -5.90 8.64 15.17
N VAL A 210 -4.70 8.31 15.62
CA VAL A 210 -3.45 8.99 15.26
C VAL A 210 -2.45 8.06 14.61
N SER A 211 -2.41 6.79 15.02
CA SER A 211 -1.38 5.82 14.66
C SER A 211 -1.45 5.40 13.18
N ASN A 212 -0.30 5.48 12.52
CA ASN A 212 0.02 4.87 11.23
C ASN A 212 0.85 3.58 11.45
N SER A 213 1.38 2.97 10.40
CA SER A 213 2.19 1.74 10.48
C SER A 213 3.38 1.85 11.45
N ALA A 214 4.14 2.93 11.37
CA ALA A 214 5.32 3.12 12.22
C ALA A 214 4.94 3.30 13.69
N SER A 215 3.93 4.12 13.97
CA SER A 215 3.48 4.33 15.35
C SER A 215 2.77 3.12 15.96
N ILE A 216 2.18 2.22 15.15
CA ILE A 216 1.69 0.92 15.64
C ILE A 216 2.86 0.11 16.21
N ILE A 217 4.02 0.15 15.56
CA ILE A 217 5.24 -0.55 15.95
C ILE A 217 5.86 0.12 17.19
N ASP A 218 6.23 1.39 17.08
CA ASP A 218 7.15 2.03 18.03
C ASP A 218 6.47 2.88 19.11
N LEU A 219 5.19 3.25 18.95
CA LEU A 219 4.52 4.22 19.81
C LEU A 219 3.24 3.64 20.43
N ALA A 220 3.41 2.59 21.23
CA ALA A 220 2.29 1.85 21.84
C ALA A 220 1.30 2.72 22.62
N GLY A 221 1.75 3.81 23.25
CA GLY A 221 0.91 4.75 24.00
C GLY A 221 -0.02 5.59 23.12
N PHE A 222 0.14 5.61 21.80
CA PHE A 222 -0.59 6.49 20.89
C PHE A 222 -1.73 5.82 20.10
N ARG A 223 -2.14 4.60 20.48
CA ARG A 223 -3.11 3.81 19.71
C ARG A 223 -4.51 4.40 19.68
N LYS A 224 -4.93 5.10 20.75
CA LYS A 224 -6.28 5.67 20.91
C LYS A 224 -7.38 4.61 20.67
N ASP A 225 -8.51 5.01 20.06
CA ASP A 225 -9.64 4.11 19.80
C ASP A 225 -9.45 3.24 18.55
N MET A 226 -8.57 3.67 17.61
CA MET A 226 -8.36 2.96 16.34
C MET A 226 -6.96 3.22 15.77
N VAL A 227 -6.38 2.23 15.11
CA VAL A 227 -5.12 2.34 14.38
C VAL A 227 -5.33 2.15 12.88
N ARG A 228 -4.46 2.77 12.07
CA ARG A 228 -4.48 2.67 10.59
C ARG A 228 -3.28 1.85 10.12
N SER A 229 -3.51 0.59 9.82
CA SER A 229 -2.51 -0.33 9.28
C SER A 229 -2.31 -0.04 7.80
N GLY A 230 -1.19 0.60 7.44
CA GLY A 230 -0.78 0.88 6.07
C GLY A 230 0.12 -0.21 5.51
N ILE A 231 1.38 0.13 5.25
CA ILE A 231 2.35 -0.76 4.60
C ILE A 231 2.58 -2.10 5.34
N ILE A 232 2.44 -2.13 6.65
CA ILE A 232 2.55 -3.36 7.46
C ILE A 232 1.43 -4.37 7.15
N THR A 233 0.30 -3.95 6.59
CA THR A 233 -0.73 -4.87 6.08
C THR A 233 -0.16 -5.78 5.00
N TYR A 234 0.76 -5.26 4.20
CA TYR A 234 1.39 -5.94 3.06
C TYR A 234 2.70 -6.65 3.42
N GLY A 235 3.06 -6.65 4.72
CA GLY A 235 4.24 -7.34 5.23
C GLY A 235 5.55 -6.59 5.01
N LEU A 236 5.49 -5.28 4.81
CA LEU A 236 6.65 -4.43 4.61
C LEU A 236 6.80 -3.45 5.78
N TYR A 237 8.03 -3.21 6.21
CA TYR A 237 8.30 -2.23 7.27
C TYR A 237 8.31 -0.80 6.71
N PRO A 238 7.83 0.20 7.48
CA PRO A 238 7.76 1.59 7.01
C PRO A 238 9.14 2.24 6.79
N SER A 239 10.16 1.80 7.51
CA SER A 239 11.57 2.19 7.34
C SER A 239 12.51 1.15 7.95
N GLU A 240 13.81 1.33 7.77
CA GLU A 240 14.84 0.51 8.42
C GLU A 240 15.02 0.85 9.92
N GLU A 241 14.50 2.00 10.37
CA GLU A 241 14.70 2.53 11.73
C GLU A 241 13.63 2.07 12.73
N VAL A 242 12.56 1.41 12.27
CA VAL A 242 11.53 0.88 13.18
C VAL A 242 11.95 -0.45 13.81
N SER A 243 11.38 -0.75 14.99
CA SER A 243 11.66 -1.98 15.76
C SER A 243 11.05 -3.21 15.08
N LYS A 244 11.84 -3.94 14.30
CA LYS A 244 11.37 -5.06 13.47
C LYS A 244 10.97 -6.32 14.27
N ASP A 245 11.29 -6.38 15.55
CA ASP A 245 10.95 -7.48 16.47
C ASP A 245 9.55 -7.38 17.10
N VAL A 246 8.86 -6.25 16.90
CA VAL A 246 7.51 -6.00 17.45
C VAL A 246 6.43 -6.76 16.70
N LEU A 247 6.54 -6.83 15.38
CA LEU A 247 5.60 -7.51 14.48
C LEU A 247 6.35 -8.56 13.65
N ASP A 248 5.83 -9.79 13.61
CA ASP A 248 6.27 -10.81 12.66
C ASP A 248 5.58 -10.60 11.31
N LEU A 249 6.18 -9.76 10.46
CA LEU A 249 5.60 -9.42 9.15
C LEU A 249 6.03 -10.40 8.06
N LYS A 250 5.07 -10.79 7.22
CA LYS A 250 5.27 -11.64 6.04
C LYS A 250 5.01 -10.83 4.78
N PRO A 251 6.02 -10.59 3.91
CA PRO A 251 5.80 -9.95 2.62
C PRO A 251 4.75 -10.69 1.80
N ALA A 252 3.76 -9.95 1.30
CA ALA A 252 2.59 -10.54 0.65
C ALA A 252 2.70 -10.56 -0.89
N MET A 253 3.73 -9.95 -1.49
CA MET A 253 3.90 -9.88 -2.94
C MET A 253 5.20 -10.54 -3.38
N GLU A 254 5.10 -11.42 -4.36
CA GLU A 254 6.21 -11.84 -5.21
C GLU A 254 5.96 -11.41 -6.65
N LEU A 255 7.02 -11.04 -7.38
CA LEU A 255 6.94 -10.70 -8.80
C LEU A 255 7.73 -11.71 -9.60
N LYS A 256 7.03 -12.47 -10.44
CA LYS A 256 7.57 -13.60 -11.20
C LYS A 256 7.42 -13.40 -12.70
N THR A 257 8.35 -13.97 -13.44
CA THR A 257 8.37 -14.02 -14.91
C THR A 257 9.17 -15.25 -15.35
N HIS A 258 9.56 -15.32 -16.61
CA HIS A 258 10.37 -16.43 -17.15
C HIS A 258 11.29 -15.95 -18.27
N ILE A 259 12.26 -16.78 -18.63
CA ILE A 259 13.17 -16.52 -19.75
C ILE A 259 12.46 -16.78 -21.06
N VAL A 260 12.46 -15.81 -21.99
CA VAL A 260 11.85 -15.99 -23.32
C VAL A 260 12.86 -16.29 -24.42
N TYR A 261 14.13 -15.95 -24.20
CA TYR A 261 15.17 -16.16 -25.20
C TYR A 261 16.55 -16.24 -24.55
N ILE A 262 17.40 -17.12 -25.05
CA ILE A 262 18.81 -17.22 -24.63
C ILE A 262 19.70 -17.17 -25.87
N LYS A 263 20.80 -16.44 -25.78
CA LYS A 263 21.86 -16.38 -26.80
C LYS A 263 23.23 -16.24 -26.17
N GLU A 264 24.27 -16.58 -26.94
CA GLU A 264 25.65 -16.27 -26.61
C GLU A 264 26.15 -15.14 -27.51
N VAL A 265 26.92 -14.22 -26.95
CA VAL A 265 27.61 -13.15 -27.70
C VAL A 265 29.11 -13.16 -27.37
N GLY A 266 29.92 -12.72 -28.34
CA GLY A 266 31.36 -12.58 -28.15
C GLY A 266 31.74 -11.37 -27.28
N PRO A 267 33.04 -11.21 -26.99
CA PRO A 267 33.53 -9.97 -26.37
C PRO A 267 33.39 -8.79 -27.32
N GLY A 268 33.17 -7.58 -26.76
CA GLY A 268 33.03 -6.32 -27.51
C GLY A 268 31.61 -6.04 -28.02
N GLU A 269 30.64 -6.90 -27.72
CA GLU A 269 29.24 -6.70 -28.13
C GLU A 269 28.49 -5.77 -27.20
N GLY A 270 27.81 -4.76 -27.79
CA GLY A 270 26.99 -3.81 -27.03
C GLY A 270 25.60 -4.36 -26.72
N ILE A 271 25.17 -4.24 -25.47
CA ILE A 271 23.87 -4.75 -25.00
C ILE A 271 22.88 -3.60 -24.76
N SER A 272 21.65 -3.76 -25.29
CA SER A 272 20.53 -2.83 -25.13
C SER A 272 20.77 -1.44 -25.74
N TYR A 273 19.85 -0.51 -25.46
CA TYR A 273 19.90 0.85 -25.98
C TYR A 273 21.18 1.59 -25.58
N ASN A 274 21.77 2.27 -26.54
CA ASN A 274 23.00 3.07 -26.42
C ASN A 274 24.23 2.25 -25.99
N HIS A 275 24.17 0.93 -26.06
CA HIS A 275 25.27 0.02 -25.73
C HIS A 275 25.96 0.40 -24.39
N THR A 276 25.15 0.71 -23.36
CA THR A 276 25.65 1.13 -22.05
C THR A 276 26.40 0.03 -21.28
N TYR A 277 26.25 -1.20 -21.75
CA TYR A 277 27.02 -2.34 -21.32
C TYR A 277 27.68 -2.98 -22.57
N VAL A 278 28.95 -3.29 -22.47
CA VAL A 278 29.70 -3.98 -23.52
C VAL A 278 30.35 -5.22 -22.91
N THR A 279 30.18 -6.36 -23.54
CA THR A 279 30.73 -7.63 -23.06
C THR A 279 32.27 -7.63 -23.15
N ASP A 280 32.94 -8.11 -22.11
CA ASP A 280 34.40 -8.27 -22.03
C ASP A 280 34.87 -9.70 -22.35
N LYS A 281 33.94 -10.64 -22.30
CA LYS A 281 34.15 -12.09 -22.55
C LYS A 281 32.95 -12.68 -23.33
N LYS A 282 33.06 -13.93 -23.71
CA LYS A 282 31.94 -14.70 -24.22
C LYS A 282 30.87 -14.78 -23.12
N THR A 283 29.70 -14.23 -23.39
CA THR A 283 28.63 -14.02 -22.40
C THR A 283 27.34 -14.71 -22.85
N LYS A 284 26.73 -15.50 -21.99
CA LYS A 284 25.39 -16.08 -22.20
C LYS A 284 24.32 -15.15 -21.64
N ILE A 285 23.43 -14.69 -22.51
CA ILE A 285 22.44 -13.65 -22.19
C ILE A 285 21.05 -14.24 -22.26
N ALA A 286 20.24 -14.00 -21.21
CA ALA A 286 18.81 -14.29 -21.23
C ALA A 286 18.00 -12.98 -21.39
N THR A 287 16.93 -13.05 -22.17
CA THR A 287 15.94 -11.97 -22.31
C THR A 287 14.75 -12.25 -21.43
N ILE A 288 14.38 -11.25 -20.64
CA ILE A 288 13.30 -11.27 -19.66
C ILE A 288 12.18 -10.36 -20.18
N PRO A 289 10.92 -10.85 -20.30
CA PRO A 289 9.81 -10.12 -20.95
C PRO A 289 9.11 -9.16 -19.97
N VAL A 290 9.89 -8.34 -19.26
CA VAL A 290 9.42 -7.33 -18.29
C VAL A 290 10.16 -6.03 -18.56
N GLY A 291 9.48 -4.90 -18.37
CA GLY A 291 10.10 -3.59 -18.52
C GLY A 291 9.42 -2.50 -17.71
N TYR A 292 9.80 -1.24 -17.97
CA TYR A 292 9.27 -0.14 -17.18
C TYR A 292 7.78 0.15 -17.42
N ALA A 293 7.17 -0.35 -18.50
CA ALA A 293 5.73 -0.27 -18.69
C ALA A 293 4.94 -1.25 -17.80
N ASP A 294 5.63 -2.24 -17.22
CA ASP A 294 5.07 -3.13 -16.19
C ASP A 294 5.21 -2.54 -14.76
N GLY A 295 5.95 -1.43 -14.63
CA GLY A 295 6.30 -0.83 -13.35
C GLY A 295 7.66 -1.27 -12.82
N TYR A 296 8.43 -2.07 -13.57
CA TYR A 296 9.78 -2.47 -13.14
C TYR A 296 10.77 -1.31 -13.37
N PRO A 297 11.48 -0.82 -12.32
CA PRO A 297 12.20 0.45 -12.40
C PRO A 297 13.33 0.47 -13.43
N ARG A 298 13.29 1.45 -14.37
CA ARG A 298 14.36 1.64 -15.35
C ARG A 298 15.71 2.00 -14.71
N ALA A 299 15.69 2.54 -13.50
CA ALA A 299 16.88 2.90 -12.72
C ALA A 299 17.75 1.68 -12.34
N LEU A 300 17.21 0.46 -12.38
CA LEU A 300 17.92 -0.80 -12.18
C LEU A 300 18.81 -1.21 -13.36
N SER A 301 18.82 -0.45 -14.46
CA SER A 301 19.66 -0.71 -15.64
C SER A 301 21.14 -0.83 -15.26
N SER A 302 21.77 -1.97 -15.58
CA SER A 302 23.16 -2.32 -15.24
C SER A 302 23.52 -2.21 -13.75
N LYS A 303 22.51 -2.29 -12.87
CA LYS A 303 22.65 -2.26 -11.40
C LYS A 303 21.97 -3.44 -10.75
N GLY A 304 20.70 -3.63 -11.07
CA GLY A 304 19.86 -4.65 -10.45
C GLY A 304 20.25 -6.06 -10.83
N ARG A 305 19.62 -7.00 -10.15
CA ARG A 305 19.77 -8.44 -10.38
C ARG A 305 18.42 -9.13 -10.24
N VAL A 306 18.34 -10.35 -10.75
CA VAL A 306 17.19 -11.24 -10.60
C VAL A 306 17.65 -12.57 -10.04
N LEU A 307 16.71 -13.44 -9.63
CA LEU A 307 17.01 -14.81 -9.25
C LEU A 307 16.52 -15.76 -10.36
N ILE A 308 17.36 -16.73 -10.70
CA ILE A 308 17.07 -17.79 -11.64
C ILE A 308 17.69 -19.07 -11.09
N ARG A 309 16.89 -20.14 -10.87
CA ARG A 309 17.35 -21.42 -10.33
C ARG A 309 18.15 -21.27 -9.03
N GLY A 310 17.69 -20.37 -8.14
CA GLY A 310 18.36 -20.07 -6.87
C GLY A 310 19.69 -19.31 -7.00
N GLN A 311 19.99 -18.72 -8.17
CA GLN A 311 21.23 -18.00 -8.43
C GLN A 311 20.94 -16.55 -8.86
N TYR A 312 21.77 -15.60 -8.43
CA TYR A 312 21.67 -14.21 -8.87
C TYR A 312 22.22 -14.06 -10.29
N ALA A 313 21.44 -13.39 -11.15
CA ALA A 313 21.83 -13.01 -12.49
C ALA A 313 21.74 -11.47 -12.63
N PRO A 314 22.85 -10.77 -12.94
CA PRO A 314 22.87 -9.33 -13.04
C PRO A 314 22.14 -8.83 -14.29
N ILE A 315 21.44 -7.69 -14.16
CA ILE A 315 20.85 -6.97 -15.29
C ILE A 315 21.95 -6.27 -16.06
N ILE A 316 22.07 -6.52 -17.35
CA ILE A 316 23.06 -5.94 -18.24
C ILE A 316 22.42 -5.03 -19.30
N GLY A 317 22.98 -3.83 -19.43
CA GLY A 317 22.44 -2.80 -20.32
C GLY A 317 21.15 -2.15 -19.76
N ARG A 318 20.45 -1.42 -20.61
CA ARG A 318 19.25 -0.67 -20.19
C ARG A 318 18.02 -1.54 -20.16
N ILE A 319 17.19 -1.36 -19.15
CA ILE A 319 15.81 -1.87 -19.10
C ILE A 319 14.99 -1.12 -20.14
N CYS A 320 14.33 -1.86 -21.04
CA CYS A 320 13.48 -1.33 -22.09
C CYS A 320 12.03 -1.22 -21.60
N MET A 321 11.11 -0.83 -22.49
CA MET A 321 9.69 -0.70 -22.15
C MET A 321 9.08 -2.02 -21.70
N ASP A 322 9.40 -3.12 -22.38
CA ASP A 322 8.74 -4.42 -22.24
C ASP A 322 9.71 -5.58 -21.98
N GLN A 323 11.02 -5.33 -22.02
CA GLN A 323 12.05 -6.38 -21.90
C GLN A 323 13.35 -5.82 -21.31
N PHE A 324 14.15 -6.69 -20.70
CA PHE A 324 15.53 -6.43 -20.36
C PHE A 324 16.38 -7.70 -20.46
N MET A 325 17.69 -7.56 -20.37
CA MET A 325 18.64 -8.64 -20.48
C MET A 325 19.39 -8.86 -19.17
N VAL A 326 19.69 -10.13 -18.90
CA VAL A 326 20.52 -10.56 -17.76
C VAL A 326 21.67 -11.42 -18.23
N ASP A 327 22.82 -11.33 -17.59
CA ASP A 327 23.92 -12.24 -17.77
C ASP A 327 23.65 -13.54 -17.00
N VAL A 328 23.55 -14.64 -17.72
CA VAL A 328 23.32 -15.99 -17.19
C VAL A 328 24.50 -16.93 -17.46
N THR A 329 25.68 -16.38 -17.75
CA THR A 329 26.88 -17.15 -18.06
C THR A 329 27.20 -18.17 -16.98
N ASP A 330 27.05 -17.75 -15.72
CA ASP A 330 27.39 -18.54 -14.54
C ASP A 330 26.18 -19.28 -13.94
N VAL A 331 24.98 -19.19 -14.57
CA VAL A 331 23.79 -19.91 -14.13
C VAL A 331 23.76 -21.31 -14.74
N GLU A 332 24.04 -22.32 -13.94
CA GLU A 332 24.12 -23.70 -14.40
C GLU A 332 22.76 -24.25 -14.85
N GLY A 333 22.75 -24.88 -16.03
CA GLY A 333 21.57 -25.55 -16.57
C GLY A 333 20.43 -24.63 -17.00
N VAL A 334 20.69 -23.30 -17.12
CA VAL A 334 19.68 -22.31 -17.51
C VAL A 334 19.10 -22.58 -18.89
N SER A 335 17.77 -22.51 -19.00
CA SER A 335 17.02 -22.76 -20.23
C SER A 335 15.89 -21.74 -20.43
N VAL A 336 15.38 -21.66 -21.67
CA VAL A 336 14.16 -20.92 -21.99
C VAL A 336 13.00 -21.52 -21.18
N MET A 337 12.10 -20.67 -20.69
CA MET A 337 11.00 -20.97 -19.79
C MET A 337 11.39 -21.21 -18.32
N ASP A 338 12.68 -21.16 -17.93
CA ASP A 338 13.01 -21.11 -16.51
C ASP A 338 12.38 -19.90 -15.85
N GLU A 339 11.82 -20.11 -14.65
CA GLU A 339 11.25 -19.02 -13.85
C GLU A 339 12.32 -18.01 -13.45
N VAL A 340 11.92 -16.75 -13.44
CA VAL A 340 12.74 -15.63 -13.02
C VAL A 340 12.03 -14.88 -11.89
N THR A 341 12.66 -14.79 -10.75
CA THR A 341 12.15 -14.01 -9.63
C THR A 341 12.72 -12.60 -9.64
N LEU A 342 11.84 -11.62 -9.79
CA LEU A 342 12.15 -10.19 -9.76
C LEU A 342 12.08 -9.64 -8.33
N VAL A 343 11.12 -10.15 -7.56
CA VAL A 343 10.94 -9.94 -6.11
C VAL A 343 10.36 -11.23 -5.54
N GLY A 344 10.82 -11.64 -4.37
CA GLY A 344 10.37 -12.86 -3.70
C GLY A 344 11.44 -13.93 -3.61
N HIS A 345 11.00 -15.16 -3.40
CA HIS A 345 11.89 -16.30 -3.16
C HIS A 345 12.18 -17.11 -4.43
N ASP A 346 13.41 -17.64 -4.48
CA ASP A 346 13.82 -18.69 -5.41
C ASP A 346 14.80 -19.63 -4.68
N GLY A 347 14.32 -20.83 -4.37
CA GLY A 347 15.05 -21.76 -3.50
C GLY A 347 15.32 -21.17 -2.12
N ASN A 348 16.57 -21.11 -1.73
CA ASN A 348 17.02 -20.58 -0.44
C ASN A 348 17.37 -19.07 -0.47
N LYS A 349 17.17 -18.41 -1.61
CA LYS A 349 17.46 -16.98 -1.77
C LYS A 349 16.20 -16.18 -1.91
N MET A 350 16.30 -14.90 -1.57
CA MET A 350 15.21 -13.94 -1.69
C MET A 350 15.75 -12.61 -2.24
N LEU A 351 14.94 -11.94 -3.05
CA LEU A 351 15.06 -10.53 -3.39
C LEU A 351 13.91 -9.80 -2.73
N THR A 352 14.20 -8.96 -1.75
CA THR A 352 13.15 -8.21 -1.04
C THR A 352 12.70 -6.99 -1.85
N VAL A 353 11.48 -6.50 -1.57
CA VAL A 353 10.98 -5.24 -2.14
C VAL A 353 11.91 -4.09 -1.79
N GLU A 354 12.36 -4.03 -0.53
CA GLU A 354 13.25 -2.99 -0.02
C GLU A 354 14.58 -2.97 -0.76
N GLU A 355 15.20 -4.16 -0.96
CA GLU A 355 16.46 -4.29 -1.68
C GLU A 355 16.34 -3.75 -3.11
N VAL A 356 15.32 -4.20 -3.85
CA VAL A 356 15.10 -3.79 -5.25
C VAL A 356 14.74 -2.31 -5.35
N ALA A 357 13.91 -1.80 -4.44
CA ALA A 357 13.53 -0.39 -4.42
C ALA A 357 14.72 0.52 -4.08
N ASN A 358 15.50 0.18 -3.04
CA ASN A 358 16.67 0.94 -2.64
C ASN A 358 17.72 1.01 -3.77
N GLU A 359 17.97 -0.09 -4.48
CA GLU A 359 18.89 -0.12 -5.61
C GLU A 359 18.41 0.74 -6.77
N ALA A 360 17.08 0.88 -6.94
CA ALA A 360 16.47 1.79 -7.88
C ALA A 360 16.52 3.27 -7.43
N GLY A 361 16.96 3.58 -6.21
CA GLY A 361 16.91 4.92 -5.62
C GLY A 361 15.49 5.35 -5.24
N SER A 362 14.63 4.40 -4.90
CA SER A 362 13.24 4.55 -4.50
C SER A 362 13.02 3.91 -3.12
N PHE A 363 11.77 3.63 -2.74
CA PHE A 363 11.42 2.97 -1.49
C PHE A 363 10.25 2.01 -1.70
N ASN A 364 10.02 1.13 -0.74
CA ASN A 364 9.09 0.00 -0.87
C ASN A 364 7.65 0.43 -1.22
N TYR A 365 7.12 1.52 -0.67
CA TYR A 365 5.77 2.04 -0.99
C TYR A 365 5.63 2.39 -2.48
N GLU A 366 6.62 3.10 -3.04
CA GLU A 366 6.60 3.51 -4.44
C GLU A 366 6.71 2.30 -5.36
N PHE A 367 7.61 1.37 -5.01
CA PHE A 367 7.82 0.16 -5.81
C PHE A 367 6.54 -0.66 -5.95
N VAL A 368 5.89 -1.04 -4.84
CA VAL A 368 4.69 -1.89 -4.89
C VAL A 368 3.51 -1.19 -5.54
N CYS A 369 3.33 0.12 -5.29
CA CYS A 369 2.30 0.92 -5.97
C CYS A 369 2.58 1.12 -7.46
N GLY A 370 3.85 1.03 -7.88
CA GLY A 370 4.31 1.22 -9.25
C GLY A 370 4.02 0.02 -10.17
N ILE A 371 3.74 -1.17 -9.62
CA ILE A 371 3.43 -2.35 -10.43
C ILE A 371 2.17 -2.13 -11.24
N GLY A 372 2.34 -2.07 -12.58
CA GLY A 372 1.28 -1.68 -13.51
C GLY A 372 0.10 -2.63 -13.54
N LYS A 373 -1.08 -2.13 -13.94
CA LYS A 373 -2.30 -2.94 -14.05
C LYS A 373 -2.21 -4.07 -15.10
N ARG A 374 -1.30 -3.94 -16.08
CA ARG A 374 -1.08 -4.99 -17.09
C ARG A 374 -0.31 -6.21 -16.55
N VAL A 375 0.18 -6.16 -15.31
CA VAL A 375 0.73 -7.29 -14.57
C VAL A 375 -0.43 -7.96 -13.84
N PRO A 376 -0.84 -9.19 -14.19
CA PRO A 376 -1.91 -9.89 -13.49
C PRO A 376 -1.56 -10.13 -12.02
N ARG A 377 -2.55 -10.02 -11.13
CA ARG A 377 -2.43 -10.43 -9.72
C ARG A 377 -3.01 -11.83 -9.58
N VAL A 378 -2.21 -12.74 -9.08
CA VAL A 378 -2.58 -14.13 -8.79
C VAL A 378 -2.68 -14.29 -7.29
N TYR A 379 -3.89 -14.51 -6.78
CA TYR A 379 -4.13 -14.59 -5.34
C TYR A 379 -4.03 -16.03 -4.84
N ILE A 380 -3.20 -16.23 -3.81
CA ILE A 380 -3.02 -17.51 -3.12
C ILE A 380 -3.66 -17.44 -1.75
N ARG A 381 -4.44 -18.47 -1.39
CA ARG A 381 -5.03 -18.63 -0.07
C ARG A 381 -5.01 -20.12 0.35
N ASN A 382 -4.44 -20.43 1.51
CA ASN A 382 -4.25 -21.80 1.99
C ASN A 382 -3.46 -22.67 0.97
N GLY A 383 -2.46 -22.08 0.31
CA GLY A 383 -1.67 -22.75 -0.71
C GLY A 383 -2.39 -23.01 -2.04
N GLU A 384 -3.62 -22.51 -2.23
CA GLU A 384 -4.38 -22.67 -3.47
C GLU A 384 -4.63 -21.33 -4.15
N MET A 385 -4.59 -21.31 -5.49
CA MET A 385 -5.01 -20.16 -6.27
C MET A 385 -6.51 -19.95 -6.15
N LYS A 386 -6.95 -18.74 -5.77
CA LYS A 386 -8.37 -18.41 -5.54
C LYS A 386 -8.98 -17.56 -6.63
N GLU A 387 -8.28 -16.57 -7.09
CA GLU A 387 -8.77 -15.57 -8.02
C GLU A 387 -7.60 -15.01 -8.81
N THR A 388 -7.85 -14.52 -10.00
CA THR A 388 -6.85 -13.80 -10.80
C THR A 388 -7.49 -12.56 -11.38
N GLU A 389 -6.88 -11.41 -11.15
CA GLU A 389 -7.26 -10.17 -11.81
C GLU A 389 -6.43 -9.98 -13.07
N TYR A 390 -7.13 -9.91 -14.21
CA TYR A 390 -6.53 -9.56 -15.49
C TYR A 390 -6.76 -8.08 -15.78
N PHE A 391 -5.92 -7.54 -16.64
CA PHE A 391 -6.19 -6.26 -17.27
C PHE A 391 -7.43 -6.43 -18.18
N GLU A 392 -8.59 -6.02 -17.68
CA GLU A 392 -9.78 -5.85 -18.52
C GLU A 392 -9.61 -4.59 -19.39
N LYS A 393 -9.92 -4.72 -20.66
CA LYS A 393 -9.80 -3.66 -21.67
C LYS A 393 -10.80 -2.54 -21.45
#